data_bcd54da58ae3026f97de8c790ca29cba
#
_entry.id   bcd54da58ae3026f97de8c790ca29cba
#
_cell.length_a   1.000
_cell.length_b   1.000
_cell.length_c   1.000
_cell.angle_alpha   90.00
_cell.angle_beta   90.00
_cell.angle_gamma   90.00
#
_symmetry.space_group_name_H-M   'P 1'
#
loop_
_entity.id
_entity.type
_entity.pdbx_description
1 polymer ?
#
loop_
_entity_poly.entity_id
_entity_poly.type
_entity_poly.pdbx_seq_one_letter_code
_entity_poly.pdbx_strand_id
1 'polypeptide(L)'
;MEIRSGDELAFRRVYQEVFPTVMKVAYHVTYNQDVAEDICQDAFIRFYDKDIEFPSMDDAKFWLIRVVKNLAINHVKRKVRETASLEKFMKGPQVNPFRDGQTEVILQESTAAVRKAVSQLPEIYRTVIVLREYADLNYSEIAKVLKISESNVKVRMHRARKELSAMLDREEVNVP
;
A
#
# COMPACT_ATOMS: atom_id res chain seq x y z
N MET A 1 -24.21 1.68 13.18
CA MET A 1 -24.84 0.44 12.63
C MET A 1 -23.75 -0.59 12.57
N GLU A 2 -23.91 -1.64 13.37
CA GLU A 2 -22.94 -2.73 13.46
C GLU A 2 -22.85 -3.49 12.14
N ILE A 3 -21.66 -3.92 11.79
CA ILE A 3 -21.34 -4.66 10.57
C ILE A 3 -20.85 -6.04 10.98
N ARG A 4 -21.59 -7.09 10.63
CA ARG A 4 -21.15 -8.47 10.79
C ARG A 4 -20.55 -8.98 9.48
N SER A 5 -19.29 -9.35 9.50
CA SER A 5 -18.54 -9.67 8.28
C SER A 5 -19.05 -10.92 7.54
N GLY A 6 -19.61 -11.91 8.26
CA GLY A 6 -20.23 -13.11 7.69
C GLY A 6 -21.64 -12.91 7.15
N ASP A 7 -22.28 -11.74 7.33
CA ASP A 7 -23.58 -11.41 6.77
C ASP A 7 -23.45 -10.96 5.31
N GLU A 8 -24.22 -11.57 4.41
CA GLU A 8 -24.10 -11.31 2.97
C GLU A 8 -24.43 -9.85 2.58
N LEU A 9 -25.46 -9.26 3.21
CA LEU A 9 -25.85 -7.88 2.90
C LEU A 9 -24.81 -6.88 3.42
N ALA A 10 -24.32 -7.11 4.64
CA ALA A 10 -23.26 -6.31 5.20
C ALA A 10 -21.98 -6.43 4.39
N PHE A 11 -21.61 -7.66 3.97
CA PHE A 11 -20.46 -7.90 3.10
C PHE A 11 -20.56 -7.14 1.79
N ARG A 12 -21.68 -7.19 1.09
CA ARG A 12 -21.90 -6.47 -0.18
C ARG A 12 -21.71 -4.96 0.00
N ARG A 13 -22.24 -4.38 1.08
CA ARG A 13 -22.08 -2.95 1.37
C ARG A 13 -20.61 -2.59 1.62
N VAL A 14 -19.93 -3.36 2.47
CA VAL A 14 -18.52 -3.15 2.76
C VAL A 14 -17.68 -3.30 1.48
N TYR A 15 -17.97 -4.31 0.66
CA TYR A 15 -17.27 -4.52 -0.60
C TYR A 15 -17.41 -3.31 -1.53
N GLN A 16 -18.63 -2.85 -1.77
CA GLN A 16 -18.88 -1.72 -2.66
C GLN A 16 -18.22 -0.43 -2.20
N GLU A 17 -18.24 -0.18 -0.88
CA GLU A 17 -17.70 1.07 -0.31
C GLU A 17 -16.18 1.05 -0.15
N VAL A 18 -15.62 -0.09 0.25
CA VAL A 18 -14.22 -0.18 0.69
C VAL A 18 -13.28 -0.70 -0.40
N PHE A 19 -13.77 -1.53 -1.35
CA PHE A 19 -12.94 -2.13 -2.40
C PHE A 19 -12.11 -1.11 -3.19
N PRO A 20 -12.66 0.02 -3.67
CA PRO A 20 -11.85 1.00 -4.42
C PRO A 20 -10.68 1.55 -3.62
N THR A 21 -10.87 1.74 -2.31
CA THR A 21 -9.83 2.28 -1.43
C THR A 21 -8.72 1.24 -1.19
N VAL A 22 -9.08 0.00 -0.85
CA VAL A 22 -8.07 -1.04 -0.59
C VAL A 22 -7.33 -1.44 -1.85
N MET A 23 -7.98 -1.38 -3.02
CA MET A 23 -7.35 -1.60 -4.31
C MET A 23 -6.26 -0.57 -4.60
N LYS A 24 -6.52 0.72 -4.35
CA LYS A 24 -5.51 1.78 -4.43
C LYS A 24 -4.33 1.51 -3.50
N VAL A 25 -4.60 1.12 -2.24
CA VAL A 25 -3.54 0.80 -1.27
C VAL A 25 -2.70 -0.37 -1.74
N ALA A 26 -3.31 -1.47 -2.17
CA ALA A 26 -2.61 -2.64 -2.68
C ALA A 26 -1.74 -2.29 -3.89
N TYR A 27 -2.32 -1.59 -4.86
CA TYR A 27 -1.61 -1.18 -6.07
C TYR A 27 -0.40 -0.28 -5.77
N HIS A 28 -0.55 0.75 -4.94
CA HIS A 28 0.55 1.67 -4.63
C HIS A 28 1.62 1.08 -3.69
N VAL A 29 1.38 -0.09 -3.12
CA VAL A 29 2.41 -0.87 -2.43
C VAL A 29 3.11 -1.85 -3.37
N THR A 30 2.36 -2.52 -4.26
CA THR A 30 2.90 -3.60 -5.12
C THR A 30 3.31 -3.12 -6.51
N TYR A 31 2.71 -2.02 -6.99
CA TYR A 31 2.79 -1.51 -8.37
C TYR A 31 2.48 -2.58 -9.45
N ASN A 32 1.64 -3.54 -9.10
CA ASN A 32 1.15 -4.60 -9.99
C ASN A 32 -0.34 -4.79 -9.78
N GLN A 33 -1.14 -4.65 -10.85
CA GLN A 33 -2.59 -4.69 -10.77
C GLN A 33 -3.11 -6.08 -10.42
N ASP A 34 -2.58 -7.12 -11.07
CA ASP A 34 -3.04 -8.50 -10.85
C ASP A 34 -2.76 -8.93 -9.40
N VAL A 35 -1.56 -8.60 -8.90
CA VAL A 35 -1.20 -8.86 -7.50
C VAL A 35 -2.08 -8.07 -6.53
N ALA A 36 -2.41 -6.82 -6.85
CA ALA A 36 -3.28 -6.01 -6.03
C ALA A 36 -4.71 -6.57 -5.96
N GLU A 37 -5.24 -7.04 -7.09
CA GLU A 37 -6.54 -7.71 -7.16
C GLU A 37 -6.56 -9.00 -6.33
N ASP A 38 -5.57 -9.86 -6.48
CA ASP A 38 -5.43 -11.11 -5.68
C ASP A 38 -5.38 -10.82 -4.18
N ILE A 39 -4.60 -9.81 -3.78
CA ILE A 39 -4.49 -9.39 -2.38
C ILE A 39 -5.83 -8.88 -1.84
N CYS A 40 -6.56 -8.09 -2.62
CA CYS A 40 -7.88 -7.60 -2.24
C CYS A 40 -8.89 -8.74 -2.11
N GLN A 41 -8.91 -9.68 -3.06
CA GLN A 41 -9.76 -10.87 -2.97
C GLN A 41 -9.46 -11.69 -1.71
N ASP A 42 -8.19 -11.99 -1.43
CA ASP A 42 -7.79 -12.71 -0.22
C ASP A 42 -8.21 -11.98 1.06
N ALA A 43 -8.07 -10.65 1.10
CA ALA A 43 -8.50 -9.84 2.23
C ALA A 43 -10.01 -9.90 2.46
N PHE A 44 -10.83 -9.86 1.40
CA PHE A 44 -12.29 -9.94 1.50
C PHE A 44 -12.77 -11.34 1.85
N ILE A 45 -12.13 -12.41 1.36
CA ILE A 45 -12.38 -13.78 1.79
C ILE A 45 -12.13 -13.91 3.30
N ARG A 46 -10.98 -13.42 3.77
CA ARG A 46 -10.67 -13.42 5.22
C ARG A 46 -11.65 -12.59 6.04
N PHE A 47 -12.15 -11.48 5.49
CA PHE A 47 -13.16 -10.67 6.14
C PHE A 47 -14.45 -11.46 6.32
N TYR A 48 -14.94 -12.12 5.29
CA TYR A 48 -16.15 -12.93 5.32
C TYR A 48 -16.03 -14.12 6.29
N ASP A 49 -14.96 -14.89 6.18
CA ASP A 49 -14.74 -16.12 6.94
C ASP A 49 -14.55 -15.89 8.45
N LYS A 50 -14.09 -14.72 8.84
CA LYS A 50 -13.82 -14.42 10.26
C LYS A 50 -15.06 -14.22 11.09
N ASP A 51 -16.19 -13.90 10.49
CA ASP A 51 -17.47 -13.63 11.17
C ASP A 51 -17.32 -12.69 12.40
N ILE A 52 -16.67 -11.55 12.18
CA ILE A 52 -16.40 -10.54 13.20
C ILE A 52 -17.48 -9.46 13.15
N GLU A 53 -17.89 -8.97 14.31
CA GLU A 53 -18.73 -7.78 14.45
C GLU A 53 -17.87 -6.52 14.55
N PHE A 54 -18.16 -5.55 13.69
CA PHE A 54 -17.53 -4.24 13.69
C PHE A 54 -18.55 -3.18 14.15
N PRO A 55 -18.15 -2.28 15.07
CA PRO A 55 -19.05 -1.23 15.58
C PRO A 55 -19.53 -0.27 14.49
N SER A 56 -18.73 -0.08 13.43
CA SER A 56 -19.04 0.84 12.33
C SER A 56 -18.44 0.39 11.02
N MET A 57 -18.90 1.02 9.93
CA MET A 57 -18.31 0.87 8.58
C MET A 57 -16.84 1.29 8.56
N ASP A 58 -16.47 2.34 9.27
CA ASP A 58 -15.09 2.79 9.37
C ASP A 58 -14.19 1.75 10.06
N ASP A 59 -14.68 1.07 11.09
CA ASP A 59 -13.90 0.01 11.76
C ASP A 59 -13.65 -1.17 10.81
N ALA A 60 -14.66 -1.58 10.04
CA ALA A 60 -14.51 -2.59 8.99
C ALA A 60 -13.52 -2.14 7.89
N LYS A 61 -13.64 -0.89 7.43
CA LYS A 61 -12.73 -0.27 6.46
C LYS A 61 -11.28 -0.26 6.98
N PHE A 62 -11.04 0.20 8.20
CA PHE A 62 -9.69 0.25 8.78
C PHE A 62 -9.09 -1.15 8.96
N TRP A 63 -9.92 -2.12 9.31
CA TRP A 63 -9.49 -3.52 9.39
C TRP A 63 -9.04 -4.05 8.02
N LEU A 64 -9.86 -3.85 6.98
CA LEU A 64 -9.54 -4.26 5.60
C LEU A 64 -8.28 -3.56 5.07
N ILE A 65 -8.15 -2.25 5.25
CA ILE A 65 -6.95 -1.50 4.87
C ILE A 65 -5.70 -2.09 5.55
N ARG A 66 -5.80 -2.43 6.85
CA ARG A 66 -4.69 -3.05 7.58
C ARG A 66 -4.32 -4.42 7.01
N VAL A 67 -5.31 -5.26 6.72
CA VAL A 67 -5.07 -6.60 6.13
C VAL A 67 -4.43 -6.48 4.76
N VAL A 68 -5.01 -5.69 3.87
CA VAL A 68 -4.49 -5.46 2.51
C VAL A 68 -3.07 -4.89 2.54
N LYS A 69 -2.84 -3.85 3.35
CA LYS A 69 -1.50 -3.27 3.52
C LYS A 69 -0.48 -4.34 3.96
N ASN A 70 -0.82 -5.17 4.95
CA ASN A 70 0.07 -6.21 5.45
C ASN A 70 0.35 -7.28 4.38
N LEU A 71 -0.65 -7.73 3.65
CA LEU A 71 -0.49 -8.69 2.56
C LEU A 71 0.39 -8.14 1.44
N ALA A 72 0.16 -6.88 1.04
CA ALA A 72 0.94 -6.21 0.00
C ALA A 72 2.41 -6.05 0.40
N ILE A 73 2.69 -5.60 1.62
CA ILE A 73 4.05 -5.47 2.14
C ILE A 73 4.74 -6.84 2.21
N ASN A 74 4.06 -7.86 2.69
CA ASN A 74 4.61 -9.21 2.78
C ASN A 74 4.91 -9.79 1.38
N HIS A 75 4.04 -9.53 0.40
CA HIS A 75 4.28 -9.91 -1.00
C HIS A 75 5.57 -9.26 -1.54
N VAL A 76 5.72 -7.95 -1.37
CA VAL A 76 6.92 -7.22 -1.81
C VAL A 76 8.18 -7.74 -1.12
N LYS A 77 8.13 -7.95 0.20
CA LYS A 77 9.28 -8.52 0.96
C LYS A 77 9.66 -9.92 0.49
N ARG A 78 8.68 -10.76 0.16
CA ARG A 78 8.93 -12.09 -0.39
C ARG A 78 9.59 -12.00 -1.75
N LYS A 79 9.06 -11.19 -2.67
CA LYS A 79 9.61 -10.97 -4.01
C LYS A 79 11.07 -10.49 -3.95
N VAL A 80 11.38 -9.53 -3.08
CA VAL A 80 12.76 -9.04 -2.87
C VAL A 80 13.69 -10.16 -2.40
N ARG A 81 13.26 -11.00 -1.46
CA ARG A 81 14.08 -12.14 -0.97
C ARG A 81 14.30 -13.21 -2.04
N GLU A 82 13.27 -13.53 -2.82
CA GLU A 82 13.37 -14.48 -3.94
C GLU A 82 14.35 -13.98 -5.00
N THR A 83 14.28 -12.70 -5.38
CA THR A 83 15.21 -12.09 -6.34
C THR A 83 16.64 -12.08 -5.81
N ALA A 84 16.87 -11.68 -4.56
CA ALA A 84 18.19 -11.70 -3.93
C ALA A 84 18.79 -13.12 -3.81
N SER A 85 17.95 -14.13 -3.62
CA SER A 85 18.36 -15.54 -3.61
C SER A 85 18.79 -16.00 -5.02
N LEU A 86 18.02 -15.64 -6.05
CA LEU A 86 18.38 -15.97 -7.45
C LEU A 86 19.65 -15.26 -7.91
N GLU A 87 19.86 -14.00 -7.50
CA GLU A 87 21.09 -13.24 -7.82
C GLU A 87 22.36 -13.86 -7.19
N LYS A 88 22.25 -14.52 -6.06
CA LYS A 88 23.36 -15.29 -5.47
C LYS A 88 23.76 -16.51 -6.30
N PHE A 89 22.82 -17.06 -7.09
CA PHE A 89 23.08 -18.18 -7.99
C PHE A 89 23.43 -17.75 -9.41
N MET A 90 22.99 -16.56 -9.83
CA MET A 90 23.22 -16.01 -11.17
C MET A 90 23.94 -14.67 -11.02
N LYS A 91 25.22 -14.59 -11.36
CA LYS A 91 25.97 -13.32 -11.47
C LYS A 91 25.39 -12.51 -12.64
N GLY A 92 24.35 -11.73 -12.41
CA GLY A 92 23.69 -10.87 -13.38
C GLY A 92 23.18 -9.56 -12.78
N PRO A 93 22.88 -8.53 -13.59
CA PRO A 93 22.54 -7.18 -13.12
C PRO A 93 21.26 -7.18 -12.27
N GLN A 94 21.24 -6.33 -11.25
CA GLN A 94 20.14 -6.17 -10.30
C GLN A 94 18.82 -5.87 -11.01
N VAL A 95 17.86 -6.79 -10.86
CA VAL A 95 16.48 -6.56 -11.32
C VAL A 95 15.76 -5.79 -10.22
N ASN A 96 15.33 -4.56 -10.52
CA ASN A 96 14.49 -3.79 -9.62
C ASN A 96 13.13 -4.49 -9.49
N PRO A 97 12.73 -4.99 -8.30
CA PRO A 97 11.50 -5.76 -8.12
C PRO A 97 10.20 -4.96 -8.42
N PHE A 98 10.32 -3.66 -8.65
CA PHE A 98 9.23 -2.78 -9.04
C PHE A 98 9.07 -2.61 -10.56
N ARG A 99 9.78 -3.40 -11.40
CA ARG A 99 9.84 -3.19 -12.84
C ARG A 99 8.89 -4.07 -13.66
N ASP A 100 8.03 -4.88 -13.05
CA ASP A 100 7.08 -5.72 -13.76
C ASP A 100 5.66 -5.19 -13.59
N GLY A 101 5.23 -4.46 -14.59
CA GLY A 101 3.86 -3.96 -14.76
C GLY A 101 3.81 -3.08 -15.99
N GLN A 102 3.76 -3.71 -17.18
CA GLN A 102 3.27 -3.03 -18.37
C GLN A 102 1.80 -2.63 -18.10
N THR A 103 1.60 -1.48 -17.53
CA THR A 103 0.38 -0.74 -17.71
C THR A 103 0.81 0.58 -18.30
N GLU A 104 0.66 0.66 -19.60
CA GLU A 104 0.75 1.84 -20.42
C GLU A 104 -0.33 2.82 -19.97
N VAL A 105 -0.05 3.57 -18.91
CA VAL A 105 -0.69 4.84 -18.67
C VAL A 105 0.37 5.86 -18.99
N ILE A 106 0.12 6.68 -20.01
CA ILE A 106 0.90 7.86 -20.35
C ILE A 106 0.83 8.81 -19.13
N LEU A 107 1.64 8.52 -18.15
CA LEU A 107 1.84 9.37 -16.98
C LEU A 107 3.05 10.26 -17.29
N GLN A 108 2.86 11.56 -17.14
CA GLN A 108 3.90 12.56 -17.31
C GLN A 108 5.18 12.15 -16.55
N GLU A 109 6.34 12.49 -17.06
CA GLU A 109 7.66 12.13 -16.48
C GLU A 109 7.78 12.45 -14.98
N SER A 110 7.16 13.54 -14.52
CA SER A 110 7.07 13.90 -13.10
C SER A 110 6.40 12.85 -12.22
N THR A 111 5.40 12.13 -12.75
CA THR A 111 4.68 11.08 -12.00
C THR A 111 5.52 9.81 -11.87
N ALA A 112 6.32 9.47 -12.87
CA ALA A 112 7.23 8.33 -12.83
C ALA A 112 8.37 8.55 -11.81
N ALA A 113 8.93 9.75 -11.76
CA ALA A 113 9.94 10.15 -10.78
C ALA A 113 9.41 10.07 -9.34
N VAL A 114 8.21 10.61 -9.08
CA VAL A 114 7.57 10.53 -7.77
C VAL A 114 7.28 9.07 -7.37
N ARG A 115 6.77 8.25 -8.29
CA ARG A 115 6.53 6.82 -8.03
C ARG A 115 7.81 6.09 -7.65
N LYS A 116 8.89 6.33 -8.39
CA LYS A 116 10.21 5.76 -8.12
C LYS A 116 10.72 6.20 -6.74
N ALA A 117 10.65 7.49 -6.42
CA ALA A 117 11.05 8.02 -5.13
C ALA A 117 10.24 7.41 -3.98
N VAL A 118 8.92 7.32 -4.10
CA VAL A 118 8.05 6.65 -3.10
C VAL A 118 8.42 5.18 -2.93
N SER A 119 8.72 4.46 -4.01
CA SER A 119 9.12 3.05 -3.95
C SER A 119 10.45 2.82 -3.24
N GLN A 120 11.34 3.80 -3.23
CA GLN A 120 12.64 3.77 -2.58
C GLN A 120 12.59 4.17 -1.09
N LEU A 121 11.49 4.76 -0.62
CA LEU A 121 11.34 5.08 0.79
C LEU A 121 11.39 3.83 1.69
N PRO A 122 11.95 3.94 2.90
CA PRO A 122 11.76 2.94 3.94
C PRO A 122 10.28 2.61 4.12
N GLU A 123 9.96 1.33 4.35
CA GLU A 123 8.57 0.84 4.46
C GLU A 123 7.69 1.67 5.39
N ILE A 124 8.22 2.06 6.55
CA ILE A 124 7.48 2.84 7.55
C ILE A 124 7.08 4.24 7.06
N TYR A 125 7.86 4.84 6.18
CA TYR A 125 7.59 6.15 5.57
C TYR A 125 6.70 6.02 4.34
N ARG A 126 6.98 5.04 3.48
CA ARG A 126 6.13 4.74 2.31
C ARG A 126 4.70 4.44 2.73
N THR A 127 4.51 3.63 3.78
CA THR A 127 3.17 3.27 4.27
C THR A 127 2.34 4.48 4.67
N VAL A 128 2.88 5.44 5.41
CA VAL A 128 2.10 6.63 5.81
C VAL A 128 1.76 7.52 4.64
N ILE A 129 2.64 7.62 3.62
CA ILE A 129 2.35 8.33 2.37
C ILE A 129 1.20 7.64 1.63
N VAL A 130 1.28 6.32 1.43
CA VAL A 130 0.23 5.56 0.72
C VAL A 130 -1.13 5.70 1.41
N LEU A 131 -1.18 5.58 2.73
CA LEU A 131 -2.43 5.73 3.47
C LEU A 131 -2.99 7.15 3.41
N ARG A 132 -2.14 8.16 3.41
CA ARG A 132 -2.56 9.56 3.33
C ARG A 132 -3.06 9.94 1.94
N GLU A 133 -2.27 9.63 0.90
CA GLU A 133 -2.48 10.17 -0.45
C GLU A 133 -3.44 9.30 -1.29
N TYR A 134 -3.51 7.99 -1.03
CA TYR A 134 -4.31 7.07 -1.85
C TYR A 134 -5.50 6.46 -1.12
N ALA A 135 -5.49 6.40 0.21
CA ALA A 135 -6.64 5.98 1.00
C ALA A 135 -7.42 7.16 1.61
N ASP A 136 -6.96 8.39 1.42
CA ASP A 136 -7.54 9.64 1.93
C ASP A 136 -7.74 9.66 3.46
N LEU A 137 -6.88 8.94 4.20
CA LEU A 137 -6.97 8.87 5.65
C LEU A 137 -6.33 10.10 6.30
N ASN A 138 -6.98 10.63 7.33
CA ASN A 138 -6.36 11.62 8.20
C ASN A 138 -5.37 10.97 9.20
N TYR A 139 -4.59 11.76 9.93
CA TYR A 139 -3.55 11.22 10.82
C TYR A 139 -4.09 10.37 11.95
N SER A 140 -5.26 10.70 12.50
CA SER A 140 -5.93 9.89 13.52
C SER A 140 -6.35 8.53 12.97
N GLU A 141 -6.89 8.48 11.77
CA GLU A 141 -7.27 7.25 11.08
C GLU A 141 -6.06 6.39 10.72
N ILE A 142 -4.98 7.00 10.22
CA ILE A 142 -3.71 6.31 9.97
C ILE A 142 -3.17 5.71 11.26
N ALA A 143 -3.23 6.44 12.37
CA ALA A 143 -2.82 5.96 13.68
C ALA A 143 -3.62 4.71 14.10
N LYS A 144 -4.94 4.70 13.88
CA LYS A 144 -5.82 3.53 14.12
C LYS A 144 -5.44 2.34 13.22
N VAL A 145 -5.24 2.58 11.92
CA VAL A 145 -4.85 1.53 10.96
C VAL A 145 -3.50 0.92 11.33
N LEU A 146 -2.51 1.74 11.68
CA LEU A 146 -1.15 1.29 11.99
C LEU A 146 -0.95 0.87 13.45
N LYS A 147 -1.91 1.13 14.33
CA LYS A 147 -1.83 0.91 15.79
C LYS A 147 -0.62 1.61 16.43
N ILE A 148 -0.44 2.89 16.07
CA ILE A 148 0.58 3.79 16.61
C ILE A 148 -0.07 5.10 17.08
N SER A 149 0.66 5.95 17.80
CA SER A 149 0.15 7.27 18.16
C SER A 149 0.06 8.21 16.95
N GLU A 150 -0.87 9.17 17.00
CA GLU A 150 -0.99 10.20 15.97
C GLU A 150 0.29 11.05 15.87
N SER A 151 0.95 11.31 17.00
CA SER A 151 2.25 11.98 17.02
C SER A 151 3.32 11.22 16.23
N ASN A 152 3.34 9.89 16.33
CA ASN A 152 4.24 9.05 15.55
C ASN A 152 3.91 9.13 14.04
N VAL A 153 2.61 9.16 13.67
CA VAL A 153 2.21 9.37 12.27
C VAL A 153 2.74 10.71 11.75
N LYS A 154 2.59 11.80 12.51
CA LYS A 154 3.11 13.14 12.15
C LYS A 154 4.62 13.13 11.92
N VAL A 155 5.37 12.49 12.81
CA VAL A 155 6.84 12.36 12.69
C VAL A 155 7.22 11.57 11.44
N ARG A 156 6.57 10.41 11.20
CA ARG A 156 6.82 9.59 10.01
C ARG A 156 6.49 10.36 8.73
N MET A 157 5.37 11.06 8.70
CA MET A 157 4.96 11.87 7.55
C MET A 157 5.96 12.99 7.25
N HIS A 158 6.40 13.70 8.28
CA HIS A 158 7.43 14.75 8.14
C HIS A 158 8.73 14.18 7.55
N ARG A 159 9.21 13.07 8.10
CA ARG A 159 10.44 12.41 7.60
C ARG A 159 10.28 11.88 6.19
N ALA A 160 9.13 11.26 5.89
CA ALA A 160 8.82 10.76 4.56
C ALA A 160 8.88 11.88 3.51
N ARG A 161 8.24 13.03 3.78
CA ARG A 161 8.26 14.19 2.88
C ARG A 161 9.66 14.76 2.70
N LYS A 162 10.44 14.83 3.77
CA LYS A 162 11.83 15.29 3.72
C LYS A 162 12.69 14.39 2.83
N GLU A 163 12.57 13.06 2.98
CA GLU A 163 13.31 12.11 2.14
C GLU A 163 12.86 12.17 0.67
N LEU A 164 11.55 12.26 0.42
CA LEU A 164 11.02 12.43 -0.94
C LEU A 164 11.58 13.68 -1.62
N SER A 165 11.54 14.83 -0.94
CA SER A 165 12.09 16.07 -1.48
C SER A 165 13.57 15.91 -1.83
N ALA A 166 14.38 15.34 -0.94
CA ALA A 166 15.80 15.12 -1.19
C ALA A 166 16.08 14.14 -2.35
N MET A 167 15.20 13.16 -2.61
CA MET A 167 15.33 12.26 -3.74
C MET A 167 14.97 12.95 -5.06
N LEU A 168 13.90 13.73 -5.08
CA LEU A 168 13.44 14.46 -6.27
C LEU A 168 14.41 15.56 -6.68
N ASP A 169 14.94 16.32 -5.72
CA ASP A 169 15.97 17.35 -5.98
C ASP A 169 17.24 16.75 -6.63
N ARG A 170 17.63 15.54 -6.24
CA ARG A 170 18.77 14.83 -6.86
C ARG A 170 18.49 14.36 -8.28
N GLU A 171 17.24 13.99 -8.60
CA GLU A 171 16.87 13.59 -9.97
C GLU A 171 16.84 14.80 -10.91
N GLU A 172 16.35 15.97 -10.45
CA GLU A 172 16.36 17.21 -11.24
C GLU A 172 17.80 17.68 -11.58
N VAL A 173 18.76 17.46 -10.69
CA VAL A 173 20.18 17.80 -10.92
C VAL A 173 20.87 16.85 -11.92
N ASN A 174 20.32 15.64 -12.12
CA ASN A 174 20.92 14.63 -13.02
C ASN A 174 20.26 14.58 -14.41
N VAL A 175 19.43 15.53 -14.78
CA VAL A 175 18.94 15.67 -16.17
C VAL A 175 19.99 16.43 -16.97
N PRO A 176 20.63 15.82 -17.98
CA PRO A 176 21.64 16.47 -18.81
C PRO A 176 21.06 17.58 -19.70
#